data_df5e964b5e80b3769d207fa4d02fb597
#
_entry.id   df5e964b5e80b3769d207fa4d02fb597
#
_cell.length_a   1.000
_cell.length_b   1.000
_cell.length_c   1.000
_cell.angle_alpha   90.00
_cell.angle_beta   90.00
_cell.angle_gamma   90.00
#
_symmetry.space_group_name_H-M   'P 1'
#
loop_
_entity.id
_entity.type
_entity.pdbx_description
1 polymer ?
#
loop_
_entity_poly.entity_id
_entity_poly.type
_entity_poly.pdbx_seq_one_letter_code
_entity_poly.pdbx_strand_id
1 'polypeptide(L)'
;MSEGTFGNPTIVEFQTDILIIGGGMAACGAAFEVKRWAGDDVKVTMVDKAGPDRSGAVAMGLSAINTYLGEQKPEDYCRMVSADLMGLTRDDLVYDVGRHVDDTVHLFEEWGLPIWKTKETEGVPL
;
A
#
# COMPACT_ATOMS: atom_id res chain seq x y z
N MET A 1 -21.23 6.41 -39.02
CA MET A 1 -20.79 6.44 -37.63
C MET A 1 -22.00 6.82 -36.81
N SER A 2 -22.58 5.88 -36.04
CA SER A 2 -23.75 6.17 -35.18
C SER A 2 -23.21 6.92 -33.96
N GLU A 3 -23.64 8.16 -33.78
CA GLU A 3 -23.46 8.87 -32.53
C GLU A 3 -24.18 8.10 -31.43
N GLY A 4 -23.39 7.45 -30.54
CA GLY A 4 -23.92 6.84 -29.35
C GLY A 4 -24.43 7.95 -28.42
N THR A 5 -25.73 8.11 -28.33
CA THR A 5 -26.34 8.94 -27.31
C THR A 5 -26.11 8.29 -25.96
N PHE A 6 -25.14 8.81 -25.23
CA PHE A 6 -25.03 8.50 -23.80
C PHE A 6 -26.28 9.07 -23.13
N GLY A 7 -27.10 8.21 -22.53
CA GLY A 7 -28.20 8.64 -21.69
C GLY A 7 -27.72 9.59 -20.58
N ASN A 8 -28.61 10.43 -20.05
CA ASN A 8 -28.26 11.30 -18.94
C ASN A 8 -27.73 10.48 -17.78
N PRO A 9 -26.51 10.79 -17.25
CA PRO A 9 -25.93 10.04 -16.15
C PRO A 9 -26.81 10.16 -14.90
N THR A 10 -26.95 9.07 -14.17
CA THR A 10 -27.55 9.11 -12.83
C THR A 10 -26.53 9.72 -11.88
N ILE A 11 -26.89 10.84 -11.27
CA ILE A 11 -26.05 11.48 -10.26
C ILE A 11 -26.42 10.90 -8.90
N VAL A 12 -25.41 10.43 -8.16
CA VAL A 12 -25.54 9.95 -6.78
C VAL A 12 -24.61 10.82 -5.93
N GLU A 13 -25.17 11.46 -4.92
CA GLU A 13 -24.43 12.33 -4.01
C GLU A 13 -24.16 11.60 -2.70
N PHE A 14 -22.92 11.69 -2.23
CA PHE A 14 -22.48 11.17 -0.93
C PHE A 14 -21.83 12.29 -0.13
N GLN A 15 -22.05 12.26 1.18
CA GLN A 15 -21.31 13.10 2.12
C GLN A 15 -20.28 12.24 2.85
N THR A 16 -19.06 12.72 2.91
CA THR A 16 -17.93 12.05 3.58
C THR A 16 -16.97 13.09 4.13
N ASP A 17 -16.29 12.76 5.21
CA ASP A 17 -15.28 13.64 5.79
C ASP A 17 -13.96 13.52 5.01
N ILE A 18 -13.63 12.30 4.57
CA ILE A 18 -12.43 12.00 3.79
C ILE A 18 -12.82 11.20 2.56
N LEU A 19 -12.44 11.71 1.39
CA LEU A 19 -12.56 10.99 0.13
C LEU A 19 -11.20 10.48 -0.33
N ILE A 20 -11.09 9.18 -0.56
CA ILE A 20 -9.91 8.53 -1.11
C ILE A 20 -10.22 8.10 -2.54
N ILE A 21 -9.43 8.59 -3.50
CA ILE A 21 -9.60 8.28 -4.92
C ILE A 21 -8.55 7.24 -5.33
N GLY A 22 -9.00 6.05 -5.66
CA GLY A 22 -8.22 4.86 -5.96
C GLY A 22 -8.46 3.74 -4.95
N GLY A 23 -8.23 2.49 -5.35
CA GLY A 23 -8.42 1.28 -4.53
C GLY A 23 -7.16 0.41 -4.47
N GLY A 24 -6.00 0.96 -4.82
CA GLY A 24 -4.73 0.26 -4.71
C GLY A 24 -4.17 0.25 -3.29
N MET A 25 -2.99 -0.36 -3.10
CA MET A 25 -2.34 -0.52 -1.79
C MET A 25 -2.21 0.81 -1.03
N ALA A 26 -1.79 1.88 -1.70
CA ALA A 26 -1.64 3.19 -1.07
C ALA A 26 -2.97 3.74 -0.55
N ALA A 27 -4.05 3.57 -1.30
CA ALA A 27 -5.38 4.00 -0.90
C ALA A 27 -5.93 3.17 0.28
N CYS A 28 -5.70 1.86 0.25
CA CYS A 28 -6.04 0.96 1.35
C CYS A 28 -5.27 1.32 2.62
N GLY A 29 -3.96 1.57 2.50
CA GLY A 29 -3.13 2.02 3.62
C GLY A 29 -3.61 3.36 4.19
N ALA A 30 -3.93 4.32 3.33
CA ALA A 30 -4.48 5.61 3.77
C ALA A 30 -5.81 5.44 4.52
N ALA A 31 -6.72 4.60 4.02
CA ALA A 31 -8.00 4.33 4.68
C ALA A 31 -7.78 3.65 6.05
N PHE A 32 -6.86 2.70 6.11
CA PHE A 32 -6.50 2.01 7.35
C PHE A 32 -5.95 3.00 8.39
N GLU A 33 -4.97 3.81 8.02
CA GLU A 33 -4.35 4.78 8.93
C GLU A 33 -5.35 5.85 9.40
N VAL A 34 -6.21 6.34 8.52
CA VAL A 34 -7.27 7.26 8.94
C VAL A 34 -8.14 6.62 10.01
N LYS A 35 -8.58 5.37 9.81
CA LYS A 35 -9.41 4.67 10.80
C LYS A 35 -8.67 4.37 12.10
N ARG A 36 -7.39 4.04 12.02
CA ARG A 36 -6.53 3.80 13.18
C ARG A 36 -6.39 5.03 14.07
N TRP A 37 -6.22 6.22 13.47
CA TRP A 37 -5.95 7.46 14.20
C TRP A 37 -7.19 8.27 14.53
N ALA A 38 -8.18 8.29 13.65
CA ALA A 38 -9.40 9.10 13.81
C ALA A 38 -10.59 8.29 14.34
N GLY A 39 -10.47 6.97 14.43
CA GLY A 39 -11.55 6.12 14.95
C GLY A 39 -12.78 6.05 14.02
N ASP A 40 -13.92 5.70 14.60
CA ASP A 40 -15.16 5.49 13.85
C ASP A 40 -15.98 6.76 13.62
N ASP A 41 -15.63 7.86 14.27
CA ASP A 41 -16.34 9.14 14.14
C ASP A 41 -16.10 9.81 12.79
N VAL A 42 -15.05 9.40 12.06
CA VAL A 42 -14.71 9.92 10.74
C VAL A 42 -15.25 9.01 9.64
N LYS A 43 -16.10 9.57 8.79
CA LYS A 43 -16.63 8.86 7.63
C LYS A 43 -15.63 8.90 6.49
N VAL A 44 -15.13 7.74 6.12
CA VAL A 44 -14.20 7.58 4.98
C VAL A 44 -14.94 6.93 3.82
N THR A 45 -14.83 7.53 2.65
CA THR A 45 -15.34 6.95 1.41
C THR A 45 -14.18 6.74 0.45
N MET A 46 -14.04 5.53 -0.04
CA MET A 46 -13.06 5.19 -1.07
C MET A 46 -13.80 4.92 -2.38
N VAL A 47 -13.32 5.48 -3.47
CA VAL A 47 -13.86 5.29 -4.81
C VAL A 47 -12.76 4.84 -5.76
N ASP A 48 -13.08 3.87 -6.62
CA ASP A 48 -12.16 3.37 -7.63
C ASP A 48 -12.91 3.17 -8.96
N LYS A 49 -12.16 3.25 -10.06
CA LYS A 49 -12.68 2.97 -11.41
C LYS A 49 -12.83 1.47 -11.70
N ALA A 50 -12.19 0.62 -10.91
CA ALA A 50 -12.18 -0.83 -11.03
C ALA A 50 -12.77 -1.48 -9.77
N GLY A 51 -12.87 -2.81 -9.74
CA GLY A 51 -13.25 -3.55 -8.54
C GLY A 51 -12.21 -3.36 -7.42
N PRO A 52 -12.61 -2.98 -6.21
CA PRO A 52 -11.67 -2.69 -5.13
C PRO A 52 -10.85 -3.91 -4.69
N ASP A 53 -11.35 -5.12 -4.92
CA ASP A 53 -10.66 -6.39 -4.67
C ASP A 53 -9.53 -6.68 -5.67
N ARG A 54 -9.45 -5.94 -6.77
CA ARG A 54 -8.48 -6.14 -7.85
C ARG A 54 -7.93 -4.84 -8.41
N SER A 55 -7.83 -3.82 -7.58
CA SER A 55 -7.36 -2.51 -8.01
C SER A 55 -5.88 -2.30 -7.70
N GLY A 56 -5.24 -1.52 -8.55
CA GLY A 56 -3.84 -1.11 -8.39
C GLY A 56 -2.81 -2.13 -8.89
N ALA A 57 -1.56 -1.70 -8.92
CA ALA A 57 -0.45 -2.48 -9.48
C ALA A 57 -0.17 -3.77 -8.69
N VAL A 58 -0.36 -3.74 -7.39
CA VAL A 58 -0.13 -4.90 -6.50
C VAL A 58 -1.07 -6.06 -6.83
N ALA A 59 -2.32 -5.76 -7.16
CA ALA A 59 -3.31 -6.78 -7.55
C ALA A 59 -3.00 -7.47 -8.88
N MET A 60 -2.10 -6.92 -9.68
CA MET A 60 -1.68 -7.49 -10.96
C MET A 60 -0.63 -8.60 -10.83
N GLY A 61 -0.12 -8.86 -9.64
CA GLY A 61 0.82 -9.95 -9.39
C GLY A 61 2.08 -9.51 -8.65
N LEU A 62 1.94 -9.02 -7.44
CA LEU A 62 3.07 -8.82 -6.55
C LEU A 62 3.61 -10.19 -6.11
N SER A 63 4.89 -10.44 -6.34
CA SER A 63 5.55 -11.69 -5.96
C SER A 63 6.59 -11.53 -4.84
N ALA A 64 6.87 -10.29 -4.44
CA ALA A 64 7.91 -10.00 -3.46
C ALA A 64 7.61 -8.73 -2.66
N ILE A 65 8.08 -8.71 -1.42
CA ILE A 65 8.18 -7.52 -0.59
C ILE A 65 9.65 -7.13 -0.54
N ASN A 66 9.96 -5.90 -0.92
CA ASN A 66 11.31 -5.37 -0.81
C ASN A 66 11.48 -4.75 0.58
N THR A 67 12.30 -5.38 1.40
CA THR A 67 12.57 -4.97 2.78
C THR A 67 13.99 -5.37 3.19
N TYR A 68 14.41 -4.96 4.36
CA TYR A 68 15.59 -5.51 5.03
C TYR A 68 15.18 -6.20 6.34
N LEU A 69 16.04 -7.06 6.84
CA LEU A 69 15.75 -7.90 7.99
C LEU A 69 16.91 -7.90 8.98
N GLY A 70 16.58 -8.10 10.26
CA GLY A 70 17.56 -8.22 11.32
C GLY A 70 18.26 -6.90 11.67
N GLU A 71 19.59 -6.95 11.84
CA GLU A 71 20.38 -5.81 12.30
C GLU A 71 20.72 -4.78 11.21
N GLN A 72 20.18 -4.91 10.02
CA GLN A 72 20.38 -3.95 8.93
C GLN A 72 19.75 -2.59 9.29
N LYS A 73 20.21 -1.55 8.62
CA LYS A 73 19.78 -0.18 8.87
C LYS A 73 19.13 0.42 7.64
N PRO A 74 18.31 1.47 7.79
CA PRO A 74 17.72 2.19 6.66
C PRO A 74 18.75 2.65 5.63
N GLU A 75 19.97 2.97 6.05
CA GLU A 75 21.07 3.35 5.14
C GLU A 75 21.52 2.19 4.26
N ASP A 76 21.44 0.95 4.74
CA ASP A 76 21.76 -0.25 3.96
C ASP A 76 20.69 -0.47 2.89
N TYR A 77 19.43 -0.25 3.25
CA TYR A 77 18.30 -0.28 2.32
C TYR A 77 18.45 0.79 1.22
N CYS A 78 18.81 2.03 1.58
CA CYS A 78 19.08 3.09 0.63
C CYS A 78 20.19 2.73 -0.35
N ARG A 79 21.30 2.17 0.15
CA ARG A 79 22.42 1.75 -0.71
C ARG A 79 22.01 0.66 -1.69
N MET A 80 21.22 -0.32 -1.24
CA MET A 80 20.71 -1.40 -2.09
C MET A 80 19.81 -0.83 -3.19
N VAL A 81 18.80 -0.04 -2.84
CA VAL A 81 17.86 0.53 -3.80
C VAL A 81 18.56 1.47 -4.79
N SER A 82 19.49 2.29 -4.30
CA SER A 82 20.27 3.19 -5.16
C SER A 82 21.17 2.41 -6.14
N ALA A 83 21.75 1.31 -5.70
CA ALA A 83 22.55 0.44 -6.57
C ALA A 83 21.68 -0.22 -7.66
N ASP A 84 20.53 -0.77 -7.29
CA ASP A 84 19.59 -1.43 -8.21
C ASP A 84 19.05 -0.47 -9.27
N LEU A 85 18.80 0.77 -8.88
CA LEU A 85 18.27 1.83 -9.75
C LEU A 85 19.38 2.71 -10.35
N MET A 86 20.63 2.29 -10.30
CA MET A 86 21.80 2.99 -10.90
C MET A 86 21.90 4.46 -10.46
N GLY A 87 21.57 4.76 -9.20
CA GLY A 87 21.60 6.11 -8.62
C GLY A 87 20.43 7.02 -9.02
N LEU A 88 19.46 6.51 -9.75
CA LEU A 88 18.24 7.27 -10.12
C LEU A 88 17.20 7.21 -9.00
N THR A 89 17.57 7.67 -7.81
CA THR A 89 16.73 7.65 -6.61
C THR A 89 16.69 9.00 -5.92
N ARG A 90 15.62 9.19 -5.17
CA ARG A 90 15.51 10.20 -4.11
C ARG A 90 15.84 9.51 -2.78
N ASP A 91 17.10 9.55 -2.37
CA ASP A 91 17.60 8.83 -1.19
C ASP A 91 16.88 9.25 0.10
N ASP A 92 16.42 10.50 0.20
CA ASP A 92 15.60 10.97 1.30
C ASP A 92 14.25 10.24 1.40
N LEU A 93 13.58 10.01 0.27
CA LEU A 93 12.32 9.25 0.23
C LEU A 93 12.54 7.76 0.44
N VAL A 94 13.61 7.22 -0.12
CA VAL A 94 13.98 5.81 0.09
C VAL A 94 14.29 5.55 1.56
N TYR A 95 14.99 6.48 2.23
CA TYR A 95 15.26 6.40 3.65
C TYR A 95 13.99 6.43 4.48
N ASP A 96 13.05 7.34 4.16
CA ASP A 96 11.76 7.42 4.86
C ASP A 96 10.95 6.13 4.72
N VAL A 97 10.94 5.51 3.55
CA VAL A 97 10.33 4.19 3.37
C VAL A 97 11.11 3.14 4.16
N GLY A 98 12.43 3.12 4.02
CA GLY A 98 13.32 2.12 4.62
C GLY A 98 13.15 2.00 6.13
N ARG A 99 13.04 3.11 6.85
CA ARG A 99 12.88 3.09 8.33
C ARG A 99 11.55 2.53 8.83
N HIS A 100 10.59 2.24 7.94
CA HIS A 100 9.25 1.74 8.26
C HIS A 100 8.91 0.41 7.61
N VAL A 101 9.81 -0.18 6.80
CA VAL A 101 9.50 -1.43 6.10
C VAL A 101 9.31 -2.60 7.05
N ASP A 102 10.08 -2.66 8.13
CA ASP A 102 9.98 -3.72 9.13
C ASP A 102 8.63 -3.68 9.85
N ASP A 103 8.24 -2.52 10.35
CA ASP A 103 6.92 -2.30 10.97
C ASP A 103 5.77 -2.71 10.04
N THR A 104 5.91 -2.43 8.75
CA THR A 104 4.89 -2.76 7.74
C THR A 104 4.79 -4.27 7.52
N VAL A 105 5.91 -4.98 7.52
CA VAL A 105 5.94 -6.44 7.39
C VAL A 105 5.25 -7.10 8.58
N HIS A 106 5.53 -6.65 9.78
CA HIS A 106 4.87 -7.14 10.99
C HIS A 106 3.37 -6.84 11.01
N LEU A 107 2.96 -5.69 10.49
CA LEU A 107 1.53 -5.37 10.36
C LEU A 107 0.80 -6.35 9.43
N PHE A 108 1.42 -6.75 8.32
CA PHE A 108 0.85 -7.78 7.44
C PHE A 108 0.75 -9.14 8.13
N GLU A 109 1.72 -9.49 8.95
CA GLU A 109 1.69 -10.70 9.77
C GLU A 109 0.53 -10.68 10.77
N GLU A 110 0.33 -9.57 11.47
CA GLU A 110 -0.81 -9.35 12.37
C GLU A 110 -2.16 -9.51 11.67
N TRP A 111 -2.25 -9.12 10.39
CA TRP A 111 -3.45 -9.32 9.57
C TRP A 111 -3.61 -10.76 9.07
N GLY A 112 -2.69 -11.65 9.42
CA GLY A 112 -2.74 -13.06 9.06
C GLY A 112 -2.21 -13.38 7.67
N LEU A 113 -1.43 -12.48 7.05
CA LEU A 113 -0.75 -12.78 5.80
C LEU A 113 0.40 -13.75 6.09
N PRO A 114 0.47 -14.93 5.42
CA PRO A 114 1.55 -15.90 5.63
C PRO A 114 2.84 -15.42 4.95
N ILE A 115 3.58 -14.55 5.62
CA ILE A 115 4.81 -13.95 5.09
C ILE A 115 5.97 -14.95 5.18
N TRP A 116 6.03 -15.70 6.27
CA TRP A 116 7.13 -16.60 6.57
C TRP A 116 6.98 -17.93 5.82
N LYS A 117 8.09 -18.43 5.27
CA LYS A 117 8.08 -19.66 4.46
C LYS A 117 7.86 -20.93 5.28
N THR A 118 8.30 -20.92 6.53
CA THR A 118 8.18 -22.07 7.45
C THR A 118 7.86 -21.59 8.85
N LYS A 119 7.28 -22.49 9.67
CA LYS A 119 7.05 -22.22 11.10
C LYS A 119 8.36 -21.99 11.88
N GLU A 120 9.47 -22.56 11.42
CA GLU A 120 10.79 -22.40 12.04
C GLU A 120 11.35 -21.00 11.83
N THR A 121 10.89 -20.29 10.80
CA THR A 121 11.27 -18.91 10.50
C THR A 121 10.21 -17.89 10.88
N GLU A 122 9.09 -18.35 11.46
CA GLU A 122 8.02 -17.47 11.94
C GLU A 122 8.57 -16.58 13.08
N GLY A 123 8.54 -15.27 12.88
CA GLY A 123 9.10 -14.29 13.81
C GLY A 123 10.63 -14.21 13.84
N VAL A 124 11.31 -14.95 12.96
CA VAL A 124 12.77 -14.82 12.78
C VAL A 124 13.02 -14.05 11.50
N PRO A 125 13.68 -12.90 11.56
CA PRO A 125 14.10 -12.18 10.36
C PRO A 125 14.96 -13.10 9.48
N LEU A 126 14.62 -13.18 8.20
CA LEU A 126 15.39 -13.95 7.22
C LEU A 126 16.71 -13.26 6.86
#